data_20ec3f55d52e7865ddc1aeb35c5ed0a6
#
_entry.id   20ec3f55d52e7865ddc1aeb35c5ed0a6
#
_cell.length_a   1.000
_cell.length_b   1.000
_cell.length_c   1.000
_cell.angle_alpha   90.00
_cell.angle_beta   90.00
_cell.angle_gamma   90.00
#
_symmetry.space_group_name_H-M   'P 1'
#
loop_
_entity.id
_entity.type
_entity.pdbx_description
1 polymer ?
#
loop_
_entity_poly.entity_id
_entity_poly.type
_entity_poly.pdbx_seq_one_letter_code
_entity_poly.pdbx_strand_id
1 'polypeptide(L)'
;SISAGEYAKLVIDKVKDIKLKGRVPIICGGAGLYYRAICYGIFRGSKSDPSIRERLEKLYNIDPWRLMRRLRAIDPEYAAKIHINNKKRLVRSLEIFEITGKTPSENFSDQRFNPAINLDLYTVRIHRERNELNKRIEKRLDFMLASGWIDEVELLLVKQLRAVSYTHLRAHETTLD
;
A
#
# COMPACT_ATOMS: atom_id res chain seq x y z
N SER A 1 4.52 -1.14 -10.97
CA SER A 1 3.89 -0.58 -9.75
C SER A 1 4.95 0.12 -8.92
N ILE A 2 4.62 1.27 -8.35
CA ILE A 2 5.51 2.03 -7.48
C ILE A 2 5.31 1.58 -6.02
N SER A 3 6.40 1.40 -5.28
CA SER A 3 6.33 1.13 -3.85
C SER A 3 6.02 2.41 -3.08
N ALA A 4 5.46 2.28 -1.86
CA ALA A 4 5.16 3.46 -1.05
C ALA A 4 6.43 4.25 -0.63
N GLY A 5 7.59 3.59 -0.54
CA GLY A 5 8.87 4.25 -0.31
C GLY A 5 9.37 5.05 -1.51
N GLU A 6 9.25 4.51 -2.72
CA GLU A 6 9.56 5.22 -3.96
C GLU A 6 8.63 6.40 -4.18
N TYR A 7 7.32 6.20 -3.91
CA TYR A 7 6.34 7.29 -3.96
C TYR A 7 6.71 8.44 -3.00
N ALA A 8 7.04 8.12 -1.75
CA ALA A 8 7.43 9.14 -0.78
C ALA A 8 8.66 9.94 -1.25
N LYS A 9 9.66 9.27 -1.85
CA LYS A 9 10.84 9.93 -2.40
C LYS A 9 10.46 10.88 -3.55
N LEU A 10 9.65 10.42 -4.50
CA LEU A 10 9.17 11.25 -5.61
C LEU A 10 8.41 12.48 -5.14
N VAL A 11 7.52 12.31 -4.14
CA VAL A 11 6.78 13.43 -3.55
C VAL A 11 7.72 14.44 -2.92
N ILE A 12 8.70 14.00 -2.15
CA ILE A 12 9.69 14.87 -1.50
C ILE A 12 10.46 15.69 -2.53
N ASP A 13 10.93 15.05 -3.60
CA ASP A 13 11.67 15.73 -4.66
C ASP A 13 10.76 16.75 -5.37
N LYS A 14 9.50 16.40 -5.65
CA LYS A 14 8.52 17.33 -6.22
C LYS A 14 8.16 18.51 -5.30
N VAL A 15 8.05 18.27 -4.01
CA VAL A 15 7.83 19.34 -3.02
C VAL A 15 8.96 20.36 -3.05
N LYS A 16 10.21 19.89 -3.12
CA LYS A 16 11.38 20.77 -3.25
C LYS A 16 11.31 21.61 -4.54
N ASP A 17 11.06 20.97 -5.68
CA ASP A 17 10.96 21.64 -6.98
C ASP A 17 9.89 22.73 -6.99
N ILE A 18 8.71 22.47 -6.38
CA ILE A 18 7.59 23.40 -6.31
C ILE A 18 7.94 24.58 -5.40
N LYS A 19 8.56 24.31 -4.23
CA LYS A 19 9.01 25.36 -3.30
C LYS A 19 10.07 26.25 -3.91
N LEU A 20 11.02 25.72 -4.66
CA LEU A 20 12.04 26.48 -5.37
C LEU A 20 11.45 27.46 -6.39
N LYS A 21 10.26 27.16 -6.91
CA LYS A 21 9.49 28.05 -7.82
C LYS A 21 8.59 29.06 -7.07
N GLY A 22 8.74 29.19 -5.76
CA GLY A 22 7.92 30.09 -4.92
C GLY A 22 6.45 29.66 -4.80
N ARG A 23 6.13 28.38 -5.09
CA ARG A 23 4.75 27.85 -5.04
C ARG A 23 4.54 26.95 -3.83
N VAL A 24 3.28 26.86 -3.39
CA VAL A 24 2.87 25.98 -2.30
C VAL A 24 2.53 24.58 -2.86
N PRO A 25 3.24 23.51 -2.45
CA PRO A 25 2.88 22.17 -2.87
C PRO A 25 1.63 21.67 -2.16
N ILE A 26 0.69 21.08 -2.91
CA ILE A 26 -0.52 20.47 -2.39
C ILE A 26 -0.51 18.99 -2.77
N ILE A 27 -0.64 18.11 -1.77
CA ILE A 27 -0.71 16.66 -1.95
C ILE A 27 -2.15 16.22 -1.69
N CYS A 28 -2.84 15.72 -2.72
CA CYS A 28 -4.21 15.22 -2.61
C CYS A 28 -4.23 13.69 -2.72
N GLY A 29 -5.06 13.04 -1.93
CA GLY A 29 -5.26 11.61 -2.04
C GLY A 29 -5.86 10.95 -0.80
N GLY A 30 -6.22 9.66 -0.92
CA GLY A 30 -6.82 8.85 0.15
C GLY A 30 -5.98 7.64 0.57
N ALA A 31 -4.79 7.44 0.00
CA ALA A 31 -3.96 6.28 0.28
C ALA A 31 -3.17 6.45 1.59
N GLY A 32 -3.73 5.98 2.71
CA GLY A 32 -3.14 6.13 4.03
C GLY A 32 -1.72 5.58 4.15
N LEU A 33 -1.36 4.53 3.38
CA LEU A 33 0.00 3.99 3.38
C LEU A 33 1.00 4.99 2.75
N TYR A 34 0.63 5.66 1.68
CA TYR A 34 1.46 6.68 1.03
C TYR A 34 1.62 7.91 1.92
N TYR A 35 0.53 8.36 2.54
CA TYR A 35 0.57 9.43 3.53
C TYR A 35 1.53 9.10 4.68
N ARG A 36 1.41 7.91 5.28
CA ARG A 36 2.33 7.47 6.34
C ARG A 36 3.78 7.40 5.87
N ALA A 37 4.01 6.97 4.62
CA ALA A 37 5.34 6.92 4.04
C ALA A 37 6.00 8.30 3.95
N ILE A 38 5.21 9.33 3.61
CA ILE A 38 5.68 10.71 3.53
C ILE A 38 5.96 11.28 4.92
N CYS A 39 5.01 11.10 5.87
CA CYS A 39 5.10 11.72 7.20
C CYS A 39 6.11 11.05 8.12
N TYR A 40 6.18 9.72 8.09
CA TYR A 40 6.94 8.92 9.06
C TYR A 40 8.05 8.10 8.44
N GLY A 41 8.17 8.13 7.13
CA GLY A 41 9.03 7.21 6.40
C GLY A 41 8.45 5.80 6.30
N ILE A 42 9.11 4.98 5.53
CA ILE A 42 8.86 3.53 5.48
C ILE A 42 10.18 2.81 5.67
N PHE A 43 10.11 1.67 6.32
CA PHE A 43 11.22 0.76 6.48
C PHE A 43 11.95 0.54 5.14
N ARG A 44 13.19 1.03 5.09
CA ARG A 44 14.09 0.89 3.94
C ARG A 44 14.76 -0.49 3.89
N GLY A 45 14.48 -1.34 4.85
CA GLY A 45 15.32 -2.46 5.23
C GLY A 45 15.32 -3.67 4.31
N SER A 46 14.42 -3.79 3.34
CA SER A 46 14.61 -4.85 2.35
C SER A 46 13.91 -4.54 1.05
N LYS A 47 14.67 -4.48 -0.04
CA LYS A 47 14.08 -4.73 -1.34
C LYS A 47 13.40 -6.09 -1.28
N SER A 48 12.22 -6.20 -1.90
CA SER A 48 11.56 -7.49 -2.04
C SER A 48 12.45 -8.45 -2.83
N ASP A 49 12.58 -9.67 -2.33
CA ASP A 49 13.20 -10.76 -3.09
C ASP A 49 12.08 -11.61 -3.72
N PRO A 50 11.92 -11.59 -5.06
CA PRO A 50 10.87 -12.35 -5.73
C PRO A 50 10.94 -13.85 -5.47
N SER A 51 12.14 -14.42 -5.32
CA SER A 51 12.34 -15.85 -5.13
C SER A 51 11.87 -16.32 -3.74
N ILE A 52 12.26 -15.56 -2.72
CA ILE A 52 11.82 -15.81 -1.34
C ILE A 52 10.31 -15.64 -1.24
N ARG A 53 9.77 -14.58 -1.84
CA ARG A 53 8.35 -14.29 -1.81
C ARG A 53 7.53 -15.39 -2.48
N GLU A 54 7.91 -15.81 -3.69
CA GLU A 54 7.20 -16.86 -4.42
C GLU A 54 7.22 -18.19 -3.63
N ARG A 55 8.35 -18.54 -3.04
CA ARG A 55 8.47 -19.74 -2.20
C ARG A 55 7.55 -19.67 -0.97
N LEU A 56 7.53 -18.52 -0.26
CA LEU A 56 6.67 -18.32 0.90
C LEU A 56 5.18 -18.30 0.50
N GLU A 57 4.83 -17.74 -0.65
CA GLU A 57 3.46 -17.74 -1.15
C GLU A 57 2.99 -19.14 -1.54
N LYS A 58 3.85 -19.97 -2.13
CA LYS A 58 3.57 -21.40 -2.40
C LYS A 58 3.33 -22.14 -1.09
N LEU A 59 4.20 -21.95 -0.09
CA LEU A 59 4.05 -22.57 1.24
C LEU A 59 2.75 -22.11 1.93
N TYR A 60 2.40 -20.84 1.83
CA TYR A 60 1.14 -20.33 2.37
C TYR A 60 -0.08 -21.02 1.73
N ASN A 61 -0.06 -21.23 0.42
CA ASN A 61 -1.17 -21.87 -0.29
C ASN A 61 -1.34 -23.35 0.10
N ILE A 62 -0.27 -24.01 0.55
CA ILE A 62 -0.29 -25.41 1.01
C ILE A 62 -0.69 -25.49 2.48
N ASP A 63 -0.01 -24.74 3.35
CA ASP A 63 -0.26 -24.73 4.80
C ASP A 63 0.04 -23.34 5.41
N PRO A 64 -0.94 -22.46 5.51
CA PRO A 64 -0.75 -21.14 6.10
C PRO A 64 -0.40 -21.22 7.61
N TRP A 65 -0.81 -22.29 8.30
CA TRP A 65 -0.47 -22.47 9.71
C TRP A 65 1.02 -22.75 9.93
N ARG A 66 1.68 -23.39 8.98
CA ARG A 66 3.13 -23.60 9.04
C ARG A 66 3.88 -22.28 9.08
N LEU A 67 3.49 -21.31 8.24
CA LEU A 67 4.08 -19.98 8.22
C LEU A 67 3.75 -19.21 9.51
N MET A 68 2.52 -19.32 10.00
CA MET A 68 2.12 -18.67 11.24
C MET A 68 2.88 -19.22 12.44
N ARG A 69 3.06 -20.55 12.56
CA ARG A 69 3.89 -21.17 13.61
C ARG A 69 5.32 -20.68 13.54
N ARG A 70 5.88 -20.59 12.32
CA ARG A 70 7.23 -20.06 12.11
C ARG A 70 7.33 -18.60 12.55
N LEU A 71 6.37 -17.76 12.20
CA LEU A 71 6.37 -16.37 12.62
C LEU A 71 6.23 -16.24 14.15
N ARG A 72 5.40 -17.06 14.79
CA ARG A 72 5.27 -17.09 16.26
C ARG A 72 6.56 -17.46 16.97
N ALA A 73 7.35 -18.37 16.39
CA ALA A 73 8.64 -18.77 16.95
C ALA A 73 9.70 -17.66 16.81
N ILE A 74 9.62 -16.86 15.74
CA ILE A 74 10.59 -15.79 15.46
C ILE A 74 10.20 -14.48 16.16
N ASP A 75 8.92 -14.11 16.07
CA ASP A 75 8.38 -12.83 16.55
C ASP A 75 6.95 -13.03 17.10
N PRO A 76 6.81 -13.46 18.34
CA PRO A 76 5.51 -13.70 18.97
C PRO A 76 4.64 -12.43 19.03
N GLU A 77 5.27 -11.27 19.28
CA GLU A 77 4.60 -9.99 19.39
C GLU A 77 3.96 -9.57 18.07
N TYR A 78 4.70 -9.71 16.98
CA TYR A 78 4.18 -9.36 15.66
C TYR A 78 3.16 -10.39 15.16
N ALA A 79 3.39 -11.67 15.44
CA ALA A 79 2.46 -12.73 15.09
C ALA A 79 1.08 -12.56 15.75
N ALA A 80 1.02 -12.03 16.97
CA ALA A 80 -0.23 -11.74 17.66
C ALA A 80 -1.06 -10.63 16.98
N LYS A 81 -0.41 -9.76 16.19
CA LYS A 81 -1.05 -8.64 15.47
C LYS A 81 -1.51 -9.01 14.05
N ILE A 82 -1.20 -10.23 13.58
CA ILE A 82 -1.51 -10.68 12.22
C ILE A 82 -2.53 -11.80 12.27
N HIS A 83 -3.63 -11.62 11.51
CA HIS A 83 -4.56 -12.71 11.27
C HIS A 83 -4.01 -13.66 10.20
N ILE A 84 -4.24 -14.98 10.36
CA ILE A 84 -3.72 -16.01 9.46
C ILE A 84 -4.14 -15.79 7.99
N ASN A 85 -5.35 -15.27 7.76
CA ASN A 85 -5.86 -14.98 6.42
C ASN A 85 -5.19 -13.77 5.76
N ASN A 86 -4.34 -13.04 6.50
CA ASN A 86 -3.61 -11.91 5.93
C ASN A 86 -2.31 -12.39 5.26
N LYS A 87 -2.46 -13.14 4.15
CA LYS A 87 -1.36 -13.70 3.36
C LYS A 87 -0.25 -12.68 3.11
N LYS A 88 -0.61 -11.48 2.63
CA LYS A 88 0.37 -10.44 2.26
C LYS A 88 1.26 -10.03 3.44
N ARG A 89 0.67 -9.85 4.64
CA ARG A 89 1.44 -9.48 5.83
C ARG A 89 2.27 -10.64 6.36
N LEU A 90 1.70 -11.86 6.38
CA LEU A 90 2.39 -13.03 6.88
C LEU A 90 3.61 -13.40 6.01
N VAL A 91 3.44 -13.42 4.70
CA VAL A 91 4.53 -13.66 3.75
C VAL A 91 5.58 -12.56 3.88
N ARG A 92 5.17 -11.28 3.91
CA ARG A 92 6.12 -10.16 3.98
C ARG A 92 6.93 -10.14 5.27
N SER A 93 6.35 -10.50 6.41
CA SER A 93 7.07 -10.55 7.69
C SER A 93 8.18 -11.59 7.68
N LEU A 94 7.91 -12.77 7.13
CA LEU A 94 8.91 -13.83 6.99
C LEU A 94 9.96 -13.49 5.92
N GLU A 95 9.57 -12.87 4.82
CA GLU A 95 10.49 -12.37 3.79
C GLU A 95 11.49 -11.36 4.39
N ILE A 96 11.01 -10.40 5.19
CA ILE A 96 11.87 -9.43 5.87
C ILE A 96 12.87 -10.14 6.77
N PHE A 97 12.41 -11.08 7.58
CA PHE A 97 13.29 -11.85 8.47
C PHE A 97 14.36 -12.63 7.68
N GLU A 98 13.99 -13.30 6.60
CA GLU A 98 14.94 -14.07 5.79
C GLU A 98 15.99 -13.19 5.10
N ILE A 99 15.62 -11.97 4.72
CA ILE A 99 16.56 -11.05 4.06
C ILE A 99 17.46 -10.32 5.07
N THR A 100 16.90 -9.92 6.22
CA THR A 100 17.60 -9.02 7.16
C THR A 100 18.17 -9.72 8.36
N GLY A 101 17.71 -10.93 8.67
CA GLY A 101 18.04 -11.64 9.94
C GLY A 101 17.39 -11.02 11.18
N LYS A 102 16.66 -9.89 11.05
CA LYS A 102 16.00 -9.21 12.17
C LYS A 102 14.50 -9.50 12.15
N THR A 103 13.89 -9.55 13.33
CA THR A 103 12.45 -9.76 13.44
C THR A 103 11.66 -8.58 12.86
N PRO A 104 10.42 -8.79 12.40
CA PRO A 104 9.53 -7.69 11.99
C PRO A 104 9.36 -6.62 13.08
N SER A 105 9.19 -7.01 14.34
CA SER A 105 9.07 -6.07 15.46
C SER A 105 10.31 -5.19 15.62
N GLU A 106 11.51 -5.74 15.56
CA GLU A 106 12.77 -4.99 15.60
C GLU A 106 12.85 -4.02 14.40
N ASN A 107 12.60 -4.51 13.20
CA ASN A 107 12.65 -3.69 12.00
C ASN A 107 11.65 -2.54 12.00
N PHE A 108 10.48 -2.69 12.61
CA PHE A 108 9.45 -1.66 12.67
C PHE A 108 9.62 -0.72 13.87
N SER A 109 10.26 -1.12 14.94
CA SER A 109 10.60 -0.23 16.06
C SER A 109 11.66 0.79 15.67
N ASP A 110 12.68 0.36 14.93
CA ASP A 110 13.74 1.23 14.42
C ASP A 110 13.23 2.36 13.52
N GLN A 111 12.01 2.20 12.94
CA GLN A 111 11.41 3.17 12.03
C GLN A 111 10.66 4.31 12.68
N ARG A 112 10.18 4.14 13.91
CA ARG A 112 9.28 5.13 14.53
C ARG A 112 9.90 6.51 14.72
N PHE A 113 11.20 6.67 14.51
CA PHE A 113 11.95 7.88 14.87
C PHE A 113 12.78 8.49 13.73
N ASN A 114 12.65 8.01 12.50
CA ASN A 114 13.46 8.56 11.41
C ASN A 114 12.60 8.97 10.19
N PRO A 115 11.83 10.07 10.30
CA PRO A 115 11.18 10.64 9.13
C PRO A 115 12.25 11.00 8.11
N ALA A 116 12.09 10.56 6.88
CA ALA A 116 13.07 10.75 5.81
C ALA A 116 13.38 12.22 5.54
N ILE A 117 12.47 13.13 5.91
CA ILE A 117 12.64 14.61 5.88
C ILE A 117 11.60 15.22 6.84
N ASN A 118 12.01 16.22 7.59
CA ASN A 118 11.10 17.04 8.38
C ASN A 118 10.31 17.97 7.42
N LEU A 119 9.19 17.46 6.90
CA LEU A 119 8.25 18.27 6.14
C LEU A 119 7.28 18.92 7.12
N ASP A 120 7.24 20.25 7.13
CA ASP A 120 6.17 20.98 7.78
C ASP A 120 4.88 20.79 6.95
N LEU A 121 4.03 19.85 7.40
CA LEU A 121 2.83 19.42 6.69
C LEU A 121 1.59 19.93 7.41
N TYR A 122 0.84 20.80 6.74
CA TYR A 122 -0.52 21.11 7.15
C TYR A 122 -1.49 20.07 6.55
N THR A 123 -2.12 19.28 7.41
CA THR A 123 -3.00 18.16 6.96
C THR A 123 -4.46 18.54 7.14
N VAL A 124 -5.21 18.52 6.04
CA VAL A 124 -6.67 18.71 6.04
C VAL A 124 -7.33 17.36 5.79
N ARG A 125 -8.18 16.92 6.72
CA ARG A 125 -8.98 15.70 6.56
C ARG A 125 -10.40 16.08 6.16
N ILE A 126 -10.81 15.65 4.98
CA ILE A 126 -12.20 15.76 4.53
C ILE A 126 -13.01 14.64 5.18
N HIS A 127 -14.01 14.99 5.96
CA HIS A 127 -14.96 14.05 6.56
C HIS A 127 -16.34 14.22 5.91
N ARG A 128 -17.05 13.10 5.72
CA ARG A 128 -18.45 13.08 5.28
C ARG A 128 -19.23 12.10 6.13
N GLU A 129 -20.47 12.45 6.38
CA GLU A 129 -21.41 11.55 7.01
C GLU A 129 -21.61 10.28 6.19
N ARG A 130 -21.71 9.13 6.88
CA ARG A 130 -21.75 7.81 6.23
C ARG A 130 -22.90 7.68 5.23
N ASN A 131 -24.07 8.20 5.58
CA ASN A 131 -25.25 8.13 4.70
C ASN A 131 -25.05 8.97 3.42
N GLU A 132 -24.44 10.15 3.52
CA GLU A 132 -24.11 10.97 2.37
C GLU A 132 -23.05 10.29 1.51
N LEU A 133 -22.02 9.70 2.12
CA LEU A 133 -20.98 8.95 1.43
C LEU A 133 -21.58 7.77 0.64
N ASN A 134 -22.47 7.00 1.25
CA ASN A 134 -23.12 5.87 0.59
C ASN A 134 -23.93 6.32 -0.64
N LYS A 135 -24.74 7.37 -0.50
CA LYS A 135 -25.49 7.94 -1.64
C LYS A 135 -24.60 8.39 -2.80
N ARG A 136 -23.40 8.92 -2.48
CA ARG A 136 -22.44 9.32 -3.53
C ARG A 136 -21.79 8.12 -4.19
N ILE A 137 -21.49 7.06 -3.42
CA ILE A 137 -20.95 5.80 -3.94
C ILE A 137 -21.98 5.16 -4.89
N GLU A 138 -23.25 5.09 -4.50
CA GLU A 138 -24.34 4.56 -5.33
C GLU A 138 -24.47 5.35 -6.64
N LYS A 139 -24.60 6.68 -6.55
CA LYS A 139 -24.66 7.54 -7.75
C LYS A 139 -23.44 7.36 -8.68
N ARG A 140 -22.24 7.22 -8.08
CA ARG A 140 -21.04 7.01 -8.88
C ARG A 140 -21.07 5.65 -9.56
N LEU A 141 -21.53 4.61 -8.87
CA LEU A 141 -21.68 3.28 -9.43
C LEU A 141 -22.64 3.30 -10.63
N ASP A 142 -23.83 3.91 -10.46
CA ASP A 142 -24.82 4.05 -11.52
C ASP A 142 -24.23 4.79 -12.73
N PHE A 143 -23.50 5.87 -12.48
CA PHE A 143 -22.83 6.63 -13.54
C PHE A 143 -21.77 5.79 -14.27
N MET A 144 -20.95 5.03 -13.54
CA MET A 144 -19.92 4.18 -14.15
C MET A 144 -20.54 3.07 -15.00
N LEU A 145 -21.62 2.44 -14.54
CA LEU A 145 -22.35 1.43 -15.30
C LEU A 145 -22.94 2.04 -16.58
N ALA A 146 -23.60 3.19 -16.49
CA ALA A 146 -24.17 3.90 -17.63
C ALA A 146 -23.10 4.41 -18.62
N SER A 147 -21.87 4.64 -18.15
CA SER A 147 -20.73 5.09 -18.97
C SER A 147 -19.98 3.96 -19.68
N GLY A 148 -20.47 2.71 -19.64
CA GLY A 148 -19.89 1.59 -20.38
C GLY A 148 -18.77 0.85 -19.60
N TRP A 149 -18.77 0.92 -18.28
CA TRP A 149 -17.76 0.22 -17.48
C TRP A 149 -17.78 -1.30 -17.70
N ILE A 150 -18.96 -1.90 -17.91
CA ILE A 150 -19.07 -3.34 -18.20
C ILE A 150 -18.46 -3.64 -19.57
N ASP A 151 -18.77 -2.82 -20.58
CA ASP A 151 -18.25 -2.99 -21.94
C ASP A 151 -16.70 -2.89 -21.96
N GLU A 152 -16.13 -1.98 -21.15
CA GLU A 152 -14.69 -1.88 -20.98
C GLU A 152 -14.09 -3.17 -20.41
N VAL A 153 -14.70 -3.75 -19.36
CA VAL A 153 -14.25 -5.00 -18.75
C VAL A 153 -14.33 -6.16 -19.74
N GLU A 154 -15.42 -6.27 -20.51
CA GLU A 154 -15.59 -7.30 -21.54
C GLU A 154 -14.51 -7.17 -22.62
N LEU A 155 -14.22 -5.95 -23.08
CA LEU A 155 -13.16 -5.70 -24.05
C LEU A 155 -11.77 -6.12 -23.52
N LEU A 156 -11.48 -5.84 -22.25
CA LEU A 156 -10.23 -6.24 -21.60
C LEU A 156 -10.13 -7.76 -21.48
N LEU A 157 -11.23 -8.45 -21.17
CA LEU A 157 -11.28 -9.91 -21.12
C LEU A 157 -11.04 -10.55 -22.49
N VAL A 158 -11.63 -10.01 -23.54
CA VAL A 158 -11.37 -10.45 -24.93
C VAL A 158 -9.90 -10.30 -25.29
N LYS A 159 -9.23 -9.23 -24.85
CA LYS A 159 -7.81 -9.01 -25.05
C LYS A 159 -6.92 -9.84 -24.10
N GLN A 160 -7.49 -10.79 -23.35
CA GLN A 160 -6.79 -11.60 -22.33
C GLN A 160 -6.07 -10.80 -21.25
N LEU A 161 -6.42 -9.53 -21.09
CA LEU A 161 -5.89 -8.67 -20.03
C LEU A 161 -6.67 -8.97 -18.74
N ARG A 162 -6.09 -9.81 -17.87
CA ARG A 162 -6.67 -10.08 -16.55
C ARG A 162 -6.26 -8.98 -15.57
N ALA A 163 -7.21 -8.54 -14.77
CA ALA A 163 -6.92 -7.63 -13.66
C ALA A 163 -5.93 -8.29 -12.68
N VAL A 164 -4.72 -7.74 -12.58
CA VAL A 164 -3.64 -8.35 -11.79
C VAL A 164 -3.75 -7.99 -10.31
N SER A 165 -4.45 -6.91 -9.95
CA SER A 165 -4.64 -6.49 -8.56
C SER A 165 -5.69 -5.39 -8.42
N TYR A 166 -6.47 -5.43 -7.35
CA TYR A 166 -7.41 -4.38 -6.95
C TYR A 166 -6.77 -2.97 -6.80
N THR A 167 -5.48 -2.91 -6.52
CA THR A 167 -4.72 -1.66 -6.41
C THR A 167 -4.46 -0.98 -7.76
N HIS A 168 -4.45 -1.71 -8.87
CA HIS A 168 -4.29 -1.14 -10.20
C HIS A 168 -5.55 -0.43 -10.71
N LEU A 169 -6.74 -0.93 -10.39
CA LEU A 169 -7.99 -0.28 -10.77
C LEU A 169 -8.17 1.09 -10.11
N ARG A 170 -7.64 1.29 -8.90
CA ARG A 170 -7.69 2.60 -8.22
C ARG A 170 -6.73 3.64 -8.77
N ALA A 171 -5.65 3.24 -9.41
CA ALA A 171 -4.63 4.18 -9.91
C ALA A 171 -5.09 4.94 -11.17
N HIS A 172 -6.01 4.37 -11.95
CA HIS A 172 -6.58 5.02 -13.14
C HIS A 172 -7.71 6.01 -12.84
N GLU A 173 -8.33 5.92 -11.67
CA GLU A 173 -9.45 6.81 -11.29
C GLU A 173 -9.03 8.21 -10.83
N THR A 174 -7.75 8.47 -10.63
CA THR A 174 -7.24 9.77 -10.16
C THR A 174 -6.83 10.71 -11.29
N THR A 175 -7.08 10.37 -12.54
CA THR A 175 -6.73 11.19 -13.72
C THR A 175 -7.96 11.71 -14.51
N LEU A 176 -9.10 11.84 -13.87
CA LEU A 176 -10.24 12.58 -14.45
C LEU A 176 -10.46 13.84 -13.61
N ASP A 177 -10.22 14.95 -14.27
CA ASP A 177 -10.32 16.38 -13.90
C ASP A 177 -11.37 16.76 -12.87
#